data_f62166116ef72b5fcefb0ebcd5b10b83
#
_entry.id   f62166116ef72b5fcefb0ebcd5b10b83
#
_cell.length_a   1.000
_cell.length_b   1.000
_cell.length_c   1.000
_cell.angle_alpha   90.00
_cell.angle_beta   90.00
_cell.angle_gamma   90.00
#
_symmetry.space_group_name_H-M   'P 1'
#
loop_
_entity.id
_entity.type
_entity.pdbx_description
1 polymer ?
#
loop_
_entity_poly.entity_id
_entity_poly.type
_entity_poly.pdbx_seq_one_letter_code
_entity_poly.pdbx_strand_id
1 'polypeptide(L)'
;FLKKNIMSTNNSNISIYKNNVKKISFDEKLDLQINYLSSVEDIKDINSHKLYFFSLPDSLNEMVKIISSFKFNPEIYLLYGKKDYYLKYDKLRKQIPNRKMLAKFYKLIYSKNNELRYEELKNLAKNNLNLKDNFINESIEVFSELNLIVKKEDSILIKAKPNRKLDLSDSIRYNKNASFIKKFNDFAKMAFANNLFLLISKIQNNLKEDKNES
;
A
#
# COMPACT_ATOMS: atom_id res chain seq x y z
N PHE A 1 14.28 -16.60 16.47
CA PHE A 1 13.14 -17.40 16.02
C PHE A 1 13.36 -17.93 14.59
N LEU A 2 13.66 -17.07 13.64
CA LEU A 2 13.85 -17.45 12.24
C LEU A 2 15.01 -18.41 12.03
N LYS A 3 16.20 -18.06 12.52
CA LYS A 3 17.38 -18.93 12.43
C LYS A 3 17.09 -20.33 13.01
N LYS A 4 16.38 -20.41 14.14
CA LYS A 4 16.08 -21.67 14.81
C LYS A 4 15.09 -22.55 14.03
N ASN A 5 14.07 -21.95 13.41
CA ASN A 5 13.09 -22.68 12.61
C ASN A 5 13.62 -23.08 11.22
N ILE A 6 14.50 -22.28 10.64
CA ILE A 6 15.13 -22.59 9.35
C ILE A 6 16.19 -23.70 9.53
N MET A 7 16.96 -23.67 10.62
CA MET A 7 17.98 -24.68 10.92
C MET A 7 17.40 -26.08 11.22
N SER A 8 16.13 -26.19 11.58
CA SER A 8 15.49 -27.48 11.86
C SER A 8 14.99 -28.22 10.61
N THR A 9 15.15 -27.63 9.43
CA THR A 9 14.65 -28.19 8.17
C THR A 9 15.80 -28.48 7.23
N ASN A 10 16.13 -29.76 7.07
CA ASN A 10 17.06 -30.23 6.04
C ASN A 10 16.50 -29.91 4.64
N ASN A 11 17.29 -29.22 3.80
CA ASN A 11 17.06 -28.96 2.37
C ASN A 11 15.63 -28.50 2.00
N SER A 12 15.15 -27.37 2.52
CA SER A 12 13.85 -26.84 2.10
C SER A 12 14.00 -25.52 1.36
N ASN A 13 13.35 -25.44 0.20
CA ASN A 13 13.14 -24.20 -0.52
C ASN A 13 12.23 -23.30 0.32
N ILE A 14 12.68 -22.07 0.60
CA ILE A 14 11.97 -21.11 1.43
C ILE A 14 11.62 -19.89 0.58
N SER A 15 10.41 -19.41 0.73
CA SER A 15 10.00 -18.15 0.12
C SER A 15 9.77 -17.08 1.18
N ILE A 16 10.27 -15.88 0.95
CA ILE A 16 10.18 -14.74 1.85
C ILE A 16 9.50 -13.58 1.15
N TYR A 17 8.32 -13.19 1.62
CA TYR A 17 7.68 -11.96 1.19
C TYR A 17 8.16 -10.78 2.04
N LYS A 18 8.75 -9.76 1.40
CA LYS A 18 9.24 -8.55 2.04
C LYS A 18 9.11 -7.33 1.14
N ASN A 19 8.27 -6.39 1.55
CA ASN A 19 8.19 -5.05 0.95
C ASN A 19 9.42 -4.21 1.38
N ASN A 20 10.28 -3.86 0.46
CA ASN A 20 11.57 -3.18 0.62
C ASN A 20 12.76 -4.10 0.88
N VAL A 21 13.57 -4.19 -0.14
CA VAL A 21 14.64 -5.15 -0.29
C VAL A 21 15.93 -4.67 0.38
N LYS A 22 16.07 -4.94 1.68
CA LYS A 22 17.40 -5.32 2.17
C LYS A 22 17.38 -6.83 2.31
N LYS A 23 18.18 -7.54 1.52
CA LYS A 23 18.35 -8.98 1.64
C LYS A 23 18.68 -9.31 3.10
N ILE A 24 18.00 -10.31 3.65
CA ILE A 24 18.35 -10.80 4.97
C ILE A 24 19.61 -11.62 4.76
N SER A 25 20.73 -11.21 5.38
CA SER A 25 21.96 -12.02 5.34
C SER A 25 21.76 -13.23 6.26
N PHE A 26 21.81 -14.41 5.68
CA PHE A 26 21.96 -15.66 6.40
C PHE A 26 23.43 -16.07 6.37
N ASP A 27 23.89 -16.82 7.40
CA ASP A 27 25.25 -17.37 7.39
C ASP A 27 25.39 -18.30 6.17
N GLU A 28 26.48 -18.16 5.43
CA GLU A 28 26.79 -18.86 4.18
C GLU A 28 26.82 -20.41 4.29
N LYS A 29 26.70 -20.95 5.51
CA LYS A 29 26.71 -22.40 5.78
C LYS A 29 25.36 -23.10 5.59
N LEU A 30 24.28 -22.35 5.26
CA LEU A 30 22.97 -22.91 5.03
C LEU A 30 22.73 -23.02 3.53
N ASP A 31 22.70 -24.26 3.04
CA ASP A 31 22.33 -24.57 1.64
C ASP A 31 20.81 -24.41 1.46
N LEU A 32 20.35 -23.14 1.53
CA LEU A 32 18.96 -22.76 1.46
C LEU A 32 18.70 -22.00 0.17
N GLN A 33 17.81 -22.53 -0.67
CA GLN A 33 17.27 -21.76 -1.76
C GLN A 33 16.23 -20.78 -1.20
N ILE A 34 16.55 -19.47 -1.18
CA ILE A 34 15.67 -18.43 -0.69
C ILE A 34 15.13 -17.63 -1.86
N ASN A 35 13.80 -17.70 -2.07
CA ASN A 35 13.09 -16.89 -3.03
C ASN A 35 12.59 -15.62 -2.34
N TYR A 36 13.06 -14.45 -2.78
CA TYR A 36 12.59 -13.15 -2.28
C TYR A 36 11.44 -12.64 -3.16
N LEU A 37 10.29 -12.45 -2.56
CA LEU A 37 9.08 -11.98 -3.20
C LEU A 37 8.88 -10.50 -2.83
N SER A 38 9.03 -9.60 -3.79
CA SER A 38 8.86 -8.15 -3.57
C SER A 38 7.57 -7.59 -4.16
N SER A 39 7.02 -8.24 -5.19
CA SER A 39 5.74 -7.90 -5.81
C SER A 39 5.02 -9.17 -6.29
N VAL A 40 3.73 -9.04 -6.57
CA VAL A 40 2.88 -10.17 -7.02
C VAL A 40 3.08 -10.48 -8.50
N GLU A 41 3.64 -9.53 -9.27
CA GLU A 41 3.70 -9.62 -10.74
C GLU A 41 4.75 -10.62 -11.24
N ASP A 42 5.77 -10.92 -10.41
CA ASP A 42 6.90 -11.78 -10.78
C ASP A 42 6.76 -13.24 -10.32
N ILE A 43 5.61 -13.62 -9.78
CA ILE A 43 5.49 -14.86 -9.00
C ILE A 43 4.57 -15.84 -9.71
N LYS A 44 5.15 -16.83 -10.39
CA LYS A 44 4.41 -18.00 -10.88
C LYS A 44 5.16 -19.28 -10.50
N ASP A 45 4.41 -20.32 -10.19
CA ASP A 45 4.91 -21.70 -9.99
C ASP A 45 6.02 -21.87 -8.94
N ILE A 46 5.89 -21.17 -7.79
CA ILE A 46 6.86 -21.31 -6.71
C ILE A 46 6.81 -22.72 -6.15
N ASN A 47 7.94 -23.43 -6.28
CA ASN A 47 8.14 -24.74 -5.68
C ASN A 47 8.78 -24.60 -4.29
N SER A 48 8.02 -24.10 -3.32
CA SER A 48 8.45 -23.94 -1.93
C SER A 48 7.35 -24.41 -0.99
N HIS A 49 7.72 -25.09 0.08
CA HIS A 49 6.78 -25.59 1.08
C HIS A 49 6.57 -24.61 2.25
N LYS A 50 7.37 -23.56 2.35
CA LYS A 50 7.27 -22.58 3.44
C LYS A 50 7.29 -21.17 2.93
N LEU A 51 6.35 -20.36 3.42
CA LEU A 51 6.20 -18.94 3.10
C LEU A 51 6.27 -18.10 4.38
N TYR A 52 7.22 -17.20 4.44
CA TYR A 52 7.41 -16.26 5.53
C TYR A 52 7.00 -14.85 5.12
N PHE A 53 5.98 -14.28 5.75
CA PHE A 53 5.62 -12.88 5.59
C PHE A 53 6.38 -12.02 6.60
N PHE A 54 7.45 -11.38 6.16
CA PHE A 54 8.20 -10.40 6.97
C PHE A 54 7.57 -9.02 6.99
N SER A 55 6.80 -8.71 5.97
CA SER A 55 6.09 -7.45 5.86
C SER A 55 4.59 -7.71 5.76
N LEU A 56 3.81 -6.86 6.38
CA LEU A 56 2.36 -6.88 6.22
C LEU A 56 2.03 -6.56 4.74
N PRO A 57 1.28 -7.41 4.01
CA PRO A 57 0.78 -7.09 2.68
C PRO A 57 -0.08 -5.82 2.66
N ASP A 58 -0.33 -5.23 1.50
CA ASP A 58 -1.17 -4.03 1.37
C ASP A 58 -2.66 -4.35 1.48
N SER A 59 -3.03 -5.61 1.18
CA SER A 59 -4.40 -6.07 1.23
C SER A 59 -4.50 -7.59 1.42
N LEU A 60 -5.70 -8.06 1.75
CA LEU A 60 -6.01 -9.49 1.75
C LEU A 60 -5.81 -10.09 0.35
N ASN A 61 -6.24 -9.40 -0.70
CA ASN A 61 -6.09 -9.87 -2.08
C ASN A 61 -4.63 -10.06 -2.48
N GLU A 62 -3.74 -9.16 -2.06
CA GLU A 62 -2.31 -9.33 -2.29
C GLU A 62 -1.78 -10.56 -1.56
N MET A 63 -2.17 -10.76 -0.31
CA MET A 63 -1.80 -11.94 0.46
C MET A 63 -2.28 -13.24 -0.21
N VAL A 64 -3.54 -13.26 -0.67
CA VAL A 64 -4.12 -14.40 -1.39
C VAL A 64 -3.36 -14.67 -2.69
N LYS A 65 -3.09 -13.66 -3.50
CA LYS A 65 -2.33 -13.79 -4.74
C LYS A 65 -0.93 -14.37 -4.52
N ILE A 66 -0.24 -13.94 -3.46
CA ILE A 66 1.07 -14.50 -3.10
C ILE A 66 0.93 -15.99 -2.76
N ILE A 67 -0.08 -16.36 -1.98
CA ILE A 67 -0.30 -17.76 -1.58
C ILE A 67 -0.70 -18.61 -2.79
N SER A 68 -1.56 -18.10 -3.67
CA SER A 68 -2.03 -18.82 -4.87
C SER A 68 -0.95 -19.02 -5.94
N SER A 69 0.16 -18.29 -5.87
CA SER A 69 1.29 -18.48 -6.80
C SER A 69 2.17 -19.71 -6.47
N PHE A 70 1.88 -20.40 -5.38
CA PHE A 70 2.58 -21.62 -5.02
C PHE A 70 1.95 -22.85 -5.68
N LYS A 71 2.79 -23.77 -6.18
CA LYS A 71 2.34 -25.05 -6.73
C LYS A 71 1.58 -25.91 -5.72
N PHE A 72 2.01 -25.84 -4.45
CA PHE A 72 1.44 -26.59 -3.33
C PHE A 72 1.08 -25.59 -2.22
N ASN A 73 0.14 -25.96 -1.37
CA ASN A 73 -0.21 -25.12 -0.22
C ASN A 73 0.99 -24.99 0.72
N PRO A 74 1.61 -23.80 0.85
CA PRO A 74 2.76 -23.64 1.74
C PRO A 74 2.34 -23.56 3.20
N GLU A 75 3.23 -23.95 4.11
CA GLU A 75 3.12 -23.56 5.50
C GLU A 75 3.39 -22.06 5.63
N ILE A 76 2.47 -21.31 6.23
CA ILE A 76 2.51 -19.86 6.28
C ILE A 76 2.96 -19.37 7.64
N TYR A 77 3.99 -18.54 7.67
CA TYR A 77 4.54 -17.92 8.87
C TYR A 77 4.39 -16.41 8.80
N LEU A 78 3.62 -15.81 9.73
CA LEU A 78 3.43 -14.37 9.83
C LEU A 78 4.42 -13.77 10.82
N LEU A 79 5.41 -13.03 10.33
CA LEU A 79 6.52 -12.49 11.13
C LEU A 79 6.45 -10.97 11.29
N TYR A 80 5.46 -10.31 10.69
CA TYR A 80 5.19 -8.90 10.88
C TYR A 80 4.49 -8.62 12.22
N GLY A 81 4.69 -7.44 12.77
CA GLY A 81 4.12 -7.03 14.05
C GLY A 81 3.35 -5.71 13.97
N LYS A 82 2.77 -5.28 15.11
CA LYS A 82 2.06 -3.99 15.20
C LYS A 82 2.91 -2.81 14.73
N LYS A 83 4.23 -2.86 14.94
CA LYS A 83 5.16 -1.83 14.48
C LYS A 83 5.15 -1.68 12.96
N ASP A 84 5.09 -2.80 12.23
CA ASP A 84 5.04 -2.81 10.76
C ASP A 84 3.75 -2.16 10.26
N TYR A 85 2.63 -2.46 10.91
CA TYR A 85 1.36 -1.78 10.64
C TYR A 85 1.47 -0.26 10.82
N TYR A 86 1.97 0.22 11.96
CA TYR A 86 2.07 1.66 12.20
C TYR A 86 2.98 2.36 11.21
N LEU A 87 4.12 1.77 10.87
CA LEU A 87 5.04 2.31 9.87
C LEU A 87 4.38 2.39 8.49
N LYS A 88 3.67 1.34 8.09
CA LYS A 88 2.98 1.29 6.80
C LYS A 88 1.80 2.26 6.77
N TYR A 89 0.99 2.30 7.80
CA TYR A 89 -0.13 3.22 7.93
C TYR A 89 0.31 4.68 7.89
N ASP A 90 1.38 5.03 8.61
CA ASP A 90 1.95 6.39 8.59
C ASP A 90 2.46 6.76 7.19
N LYS A 91 3.13 5.82 6.50
CA LYS A 91 3.55 5.99 5.10
C LYS A 91 2.36 6.25 4.18
N LEU A 92 1.29 5.48 4.29
CA LEU A 92 0.07 5.65 3.50
C LEU A 92 -0.59 7.01 3.78
N ARG A 93 -0.72 7.39 5.05
CA ARG A 93 -1.29 8.70 5.42
C ARG A 93 -0.49 9.90 4.91
N LYS A 94 0.81 9.74 4.69
CA LYS A 94 1.67 10.78 4.09
C LYS A 94 1.57 10.85 2.57
N GLN A 95 1.01 9.83 1.94
CA GLN A 95 0.86 9.74 0.48
C GLN A 95 -0.57 10.02 0.02
N ILE A 96 -1.55 9.73 0.87
CA ILE A 96 -2.97 9.84 0.55
C ILE A 96 -3.57 11.10 1.20
N PRO A 97 -4.19 11.98 0.41
CA PRO A 97 -4.76 13.22 0.91
C PRO A 97 -5.90 12.99 1.91
N ASN A 98 -5.78 13.61 3.07
CA ASN A 98 -6.88 13.72 4.02
C ASN A 98 -7.46 15.14 4.01
N ARG A 99 -8.69 15.30 4.49
CA ARG A 99 -9.43 16.58 4.48
C ARG A 99 -8.62 17.75 5.04
N LYS A 100 -7.93 17.56 6.17
CA LYS A 100 -7.17 18.63 6.83
C LYS A 100 -5.99 19.11 5.97
N MET A 101 -5.28 18.17 5.35
CA MET A 101 -4.13 18.49 4.50
C MET A 101 -4.55 19.04 3.15
N LEU A 102 -5.64 18.51 2.55
CA LEU A 102 -6.24 19.08 1.34
C LEU A 102 -6.62 20.55 1.57
N ALA A 103 -7.30 20.87 2.68
CA ALA A 103 -7.67 22.24 3.00
C ALA A 103 -6.45 23.16 3.13
N LYS A 104 -5.36 22.71 3.79
CA LYS A 104 -4.11 23.47 3.91
C LYS A 104 -3.46 23.68 2.54
N PHE A 105 -3.41 22.63 1.73
CA PHE A 105 -2.79 22.70 0.42
C PHE A 105 -3.61 23.59 -0.53
N TYR A 106 -4.94 23.47 -0.53
CA TYR A 106 -5.79 24.35 -1.30
C TYR A 106 -5.61 25.82 -0.90
N LYS A 107 -5.58 26.13 0.42
CA LYS A 107 -5.32 27.49 0.89
C LYS A 107 -3.98 28.03 0.42
N LEU A 108 -2.95 27.18 0.42
CA LEU A 108 -1.61 27.56 -0.03
C LEU A 108 -1.59 27.91 -1.54
N ILE A 109 -2.18 27.07 -2.40
CA ILE A 109 -2.22 27.33 -3.85
C ILE A 109 -3.12 28.51 -4.18
N TYR A 110 -4.26 28.63 -3.50
CA TYR A 110 -5.22 29.72 -3.72
C TYR A 110 -4.63 31.09 -3.41
N SER A 111 -3.71 31.20 -2.43
CA SER A 111 -3.02 32.46 -2.08
C SER A 111 -2.11 32.98 -3.19
N LYS A 112 -1.79 32.16 -4.20
CA LYS A 112 -0.85 32.52 -5.29
C LYS A 112 -1.52 33.11 -6.52
N ASN A 113 -2.85 33.10 -6.56
CA ASN A 113 -3.68 33.63 -7.65
C ASN A 113 -3.26 33.23 -9.07
N ASN A 114 -4.21 32.77 -9.88
CA ASN A 114 -4.12 32.46 -11.29
C ASN A 114 -3.50 31.08 -11.65
N GLU A 115 -2.40 31.08 -12.37
CA GLU A 115 -1.78 29.89 -12.97
C GLU A 115 -0.47 29.58 -12.27
N LEU A 116 -0.28 28.28 -11.96
CA LEU A 116 0.97 27.78 -11.37
C LEU A 116 1.51 26.62 -12.22
N ARG A 117 2.80 26.67 -12.58
CA ARG A 117 3.48 25.55 -13.21
C ARG A 117 3.61 24.37 -12.23
N TYR A 118 3.59 23.14 -12.74
CA TYR A 118 3.68 21.94 -11.88
C TYR A 118 4.93 21.93 -11.00
N GLU A 119 6.07 22.35 -11.52
CA GLU A 119 7.31 22.40 -10.73
C GLU A 119 7.26 23.46 -9.61
N GLU A 120 6.70 24.63 -9.89
CA GLU A 120 6.49 25.67 -8.87
C GLU A 120 5.53 25.18 -7.78
N LEU A 121 4.45 24.51 -8.19
CA LEU A 121 3.47 23.92 -7.28
C LEU A 121 4.10 22.87 -6.36
N LYS A 122 4.91 21.96 -6.93
CA LYS A 122 5.61 20.92 -6.14
C LYS A 122 6.58 21.57 -5.14
N ASN A 123 7.38 22.52 -5.59
CA ASN A 123 8.33 23.24 -4.73
C ASN A 123 7.61 23.99 -3.61
N LEU A 124 6.53 24.69 -3.94
CA LEU A 124 5.69 25.40 -2.97
C LEU A 124 5.13 24.43 -1.90
N ALA A 125 4.59 23.30 -2.34
CA ALA A 125 4.00 22.29 -1.46
C ALA A 125 5.04 21.59 -0.58
N LYS A 126 6.20 21.27 -1.13
CA LYS A 126 7.32 20.66 -0.39
C LYS A 126 7.87 21.62 0.66
N ASN A 127 8.15 22.85 0.29
CA ASN A 127 8.80 23.82 1.17
C ASN A 127 7.88 24.30 2.30
N ASN A 128 6.59 24.49 2.03
CA ASN A 128 5.68 25.07 3.03
C ASN A 128 4.92 24.01 3.86
N LEU A 129 4.66 22.83 3.29
CA LEU A 129 3.82 21.82 3.92
C LEU A 129 4.50 20.45 4.05
N ASN A 130 5.75 20.32 3.57
CA ASN A 130 6.51 19.06 3.54
C ASN A 130 5.73 17.91 2.89
N LEU A 131 5.01 18.21 1.79
CA LEU A 131 4.20 17.22 1.07
C LEU A 131 5.07 16.42 0.10
N LYS A 132 4.74 15.15 -0.06
CA LYS A 132 5.37 14.26 -1.05
C LYS A 132 4.68 14.37 -2.41
N ASP A 133 5.40 14.04 -3.48
CA ASP A 133 4.90 14.13 -4.85
C ASP A 133 3.60 13.35 -5.05
N ASN A 134 3.50 12.11 -4.53
CA ASN A 134 2.26 11.34 -4.61
C ASN A 134 1.08 12.05 -3.96
N PHE A 135 1.28 12.68 -2.79
CA PHE A 135 0.23 13.46 -2.14
C PHE A 135 -0.20 14.64 -2.98
N ILE A 136 0.77 15.36 -3.58
CA ILE A 136 0.51 16.53 -4.43
C ILE A 136 -0.29 16.11 -5.64
N ASN A 137 0.13 15.06 -6.35
CA ASN A 137 -0.56 14.54 -7.53
C ASN A 137 -1.98 14.09 -7.20
N GLU A 138 -2.18 13.30 -6.14
CA GLU A 138 -3.50 12.88 -5.68
C GLU A 138 -4.40 14.06 -5.32
N SER A 139 -3.84 15.11 -4.71
CA SER A 139 -4.58 16.31 -4.34
C SER A 139 -5.00 17.13 -5.56
N ILE A 140 -4.16 17.21 -6.59
CA ILE A 140 -4.47 17.86 -7.87
C ILE A 140 -5.66 17.16 -8.53
N GLU A 141 -5.68 15.82 -8.55
CA GLU A 141 -6.83 15.05 -9.09
C GLU A 141 -8.11 15.38 -8.32
N VAL A 142 -8.08 15.35 -6.99
CA VAL A 142 -9.24 15.71 -6.15
C VAL A 142 -9.71 17.14 -6.43
N PHE A 143 -8.82 18.11 -6.51
CA PHE A 143 -9.18 19.50 -6.78
C PHE A 143 -9.74 19.71 -8.19
N SER A 144 -9.23 18.96 -9.17
CA SER A 144 -9.74 18.97 -10.54
C SER A 144 -11.16 18.42 -10.60
N GLU A 145 -11.44 17.26 -9.98
CA GLU A 145 -12.76 16.66 -9.90
C GLU A 145 -13.78 17.55 -9.18
N LEU A 146 -13.33 18.25 -8.14
CA LEU A 146 -14.15 19.24 -7.41
C LEU A 146 -14.27 20.59 -8.11
N ASN A 147 -13.73 20.72 -9.33
CA ASN A 147 -13.78 21.94 -10.12
C ASN A 147 -13.13 23.18 -9.47
N LEU A 148 -12.15 22.95 -8.58
CA LEU A 148 -11.36 23.99 -7.90
C LEU A 148 -10.20 24.47 -8.75
N ILE A 149 -9.71 23.62 -9.65
CA ILE A 149 -8.63 23.89 -10.59
C ILE A 149 -8.95 23.33 -11.96
N VAL A 150 -8.27 23.82 -12.99
CA VAL A 150 -8.21 23.20 -14.32
C VAL A 150 -6.77 22.75 -14.56
N LYS A 151 -6.58 21.50 -14.93
CA LYS A 151 -5.28 20.98 -15.34
C LYS A 151 -5.00 21.39 -16.79
N LYS A 152 -3.81 21.90 -17.03
CA LYS A 152 -3.20 22.11 -18.35
C LYS A 152 -1.99 21.17 -18.49
N GLU A 153 -1.36 21.19 -19.64
CA GLU A 153 -0.21 20.33 -19.93
C GLU A 153 0.91 20.49 -18.88
N ASP A 154 1.37 21.72 -18.64
CA ASP A 154 2.49 22.02 -17.74
C ASP A 154 2.11 22.81 -16.49
N SER A 155 0.83 23.10 -16.28
CA SER A 155 0.37 23.99 -15.22
C SER A 155 -1.03 23.62 -14.72
N ILE A 156 -1.42 24.28 -13.63
CA ILE A 156 -2.80 24.31 -13.13
C ILE A 156 -3.31 25.75 -13.15
N LEU A 157 -4.56 25.91 -13.57
CA LEU A 157 -5.30 27.17 -13.42
C LEU A 157 -6.20 27.10 -12.19
N ILE A 158 -6.02 28.01 -11.25
CA ILE A 158 -6.80 28.06 -10.01
C ILE A 158 -8.11 28.82 -10.31
N LYS A 159 -9.24 28.17 -9.99
CA LYS A 159 -10.55 28.80 -10.17
C LYS A 159 -10.94 29.70 -8.99
N ALA A 160 -11.88 30.59 -9.24
CA ALA A 160 -12.49 31.38 -8.18
C ALA A 160 -13.07 30.50 -7.07
N LYS A 161 -12.99 31.00 -5.85
CA LYS A 161 -13.51 30.27 -4.68
C LYS A 161 -15.00 29.97 -4.87
N PRO A 162 -15.43 28.73 -4.68
CA PRO A 162 -16.85 28.38 -4.80
C PRO A 162 -17.68 29.10 -3.72
N ASN A 163 -18.87 29.55 -4.11
CA ASN A 163 -19.81 30.25 -3.21
C ASN A 163 -20.42 29.31 -2.16
N ARG A 164 -20.33 28.00 -2.35
CA ARG A 164 -20.85 26.98 -1.42
C ARG A 164 -19.74 26.12 -0.88
N LYS A 165 -19.98 25.56 0.31
CA LYS A 165 -19.09 24.54 0.87
C LYS A 165 -19.15 23.29 -0.02
N LEU A 166 -17.99 22.86 -0.50
CA LEU A 166 -17.86 21.60 -1.27
C LEU A 166 -17.82 20.40 -0.35
N ASP A 167 -18.41 19.31 -0.80
CA ASP A 167 -18.24 18.01 -0.18
C ASP A 167 -17.11 17.24 -0.89
N LEU A 168 -16.16 16.73 -0.12
CA LEU A 168 -15.08 15.90 -0.67
C LEU A 168 -15.59 14.56 -1.22
N SER A 169 -16.79 14.13 -0.77
CA SER A 169 -17.44 12.91 -1.28
C SER A 169 -17.86 13.03 -2.74
N ASP A 170 -17.95 14.25 -3.30
CA ASP A 170 -18.20 14.49 -4.72
C ASP A 170 -16.99 14.11 -5.59
N SER A 171 -15.81 13.92 -5.01
CA SER A 171 -14.61 13.46 -5.71
C SER A 171 -14.50 11.94 -5.69
N ILE A 172 -14.46 11.32 -6.87
CA ILE A 172 -14.26 9.88 -7.06
C ILE A 172 -12.90 9.49 -6.50
N ARG A 173 -11.86 10.31 -6.77
CA ARG A 173 -10.49 10.08 -6.30
C ARG A 173 -10.39 10.10 -4.80
N TYR A 174 -11.03 11.07 -4.14
CA TYR A 174 -11.05 11.13 -2.68
C TYR A 174 -11.71 9.91 -2.07
N ASN A 175 -12.86 9.48 -2.59
CA ASN A 175 -13.59 8.30 -2.12
C ASN A 175 -12.77 7.01 -2.32
N LYS A 176 -12.10 6.87 -3.48
CA LYS A 176 -11.21 5.74 -3.76
C LYS A 176 -10.06 5.67 -2.74
N ASN A 177 -9.44 6.81 -2.45
CA ASN A 177 -8.36 6.93 -1.47
C ASN A 177 -8.84 6.62 -0.04
N ALA A 178 -10.00 7.13 0.36
CA ALA A 178 -10.60 6.84 1.67
C ALA A 178 -10.95 5.35 1.81
N SER A 179 -11.53 4.76 0.77
CA SER A 179 -11.84 3.32 0.71
C SER A 179 -10.57 2.46 0.82
N PHE A 180 -9.48 2.85 0.15
CA PHE A 180 -8.21 2.13 0.24
C PHE A 180 -7.66 2.09 1.66
N ILE A 181 -7.63 3.24 2.36
CA ILE A 181 -7.19 3.31 3.76
C ILE A 181 -8.10 2.46 4.66
N LYS A 182 -9.42 2.52 4.45
CA LYS A 182 -10.37 1.72 5.22
C LYS A 182 -10.11 0.22 5.02
N LYS A 183 -10.00 -0.24 3.77
CA LYS A 183 -9.71 -1.64 3.44
C LYS A 183 -8.40 -2.12 4.04
N PHE A 184 -7.34 -1.30 3.98
CA PHE A 184 -6.06 -1.61 4.63
C PHE A 184 -6.22 -1.77 6.14
N ASN A 185 -6.92 -0.85 6.81
CA ASN A 185 -7.16 -0.93 8.25
C ASN A 185 -7.98 -2.16 8.65
N ASP A 186 -9.02 -2.48 7.87
CA ASP A 186 -9.87 -3.63 8.14
C ASP A 186 -9.08 -4.94 7.95
N PHE A 187 -8.24 -5.02 6.91
CA PHE A 187 -7.31 -6.13 6.72
C PHE A 187 -6.29 -6.22 7.87
N ALA A 188 -5.68 -5.11 8.25
CA ALA A 188 -4.70 -5.09 9.34
C ALA A 188 -5.33 -5.52 10.68
N LYS A 189 -6.55 -5.08 10.98
CA LYS A 189 -7.29 -5.55 12.16
C LYS A 189 -7.49 -7.07 12.16
N MET A 190 -7.82 -7.66 11.01
CA MET A 190 -7.92 -9.12 10.90
C MET A 190 -6.56 -9.80 11.07
N ALA A 191 -5.51 -9.23 10.49
CA ALA A 191 -4.16 -9.79 10.53
C ALA A 191 -3.50 -9.74 11.92
N PHE A 192 -3.95 -8.83 12.79
CA PHE A 192 -3.40 -8.65 14.15
C PHE A 192 -4.36 -8.98 15.29
N ALA A 193 -5.66 -9.03 15.03
CA ALA A 193 -6.58 -9.48 16.05
C ALA A 193 -6.34 -10.98 16.31
N ASN A 194 -6.69 -11.47 17.50
CA ASN A 194 -6.70 -12.89 17.82
C ASN A 194 -7.65 -13.72 16.91
N ASN A 195 -7.90 -13.23 15.72
CA ASN A 195 -8.77 -13.74 14.66
C ASN A 195 -7.97 -14.30 13.47
N LEU A 196 -6.86 -14.99 13.76
CA LEU A 196 -6.12 -15.74 12.73
C LEU A 196 -7.03 -16.71 11.98
N PHE A 197 -8.02 -17.30 12.67
CA PHE A 197 -9.03 -18.16 12.07
C PHE A 197 -9.86 -17.42 11.01
N LEU A 198 -10.31 -16.19 11.30
CA LEU A 198 -11.06 -15.38 10.33
C LEU A 198 -10.22 -15.00 9.12
N LEU A 199 -8.94 -14.70 9.33
CA LEU A 199 -8.00 -14.42 8.24
C LEU A 199 -7.82 -15.66 7.36
N ILE A 200 -7.57 -16.83 7.96
CA ILE A 200 -7.40 -18.09 7.24
C ILE A 200 -8.67 -18.47 6.47
N SER A 201 -9.86 -18.37 7.09
CA SER A 201 -11.12 -18.68 6.41
C SER A 201 -11.39 -17.78 5.21
N LYS A 202 -11.06 -16.48 5.30
CA LYS A 202 -11.18 -15.56 4.17
C LYS A 202 -10.18 -15.86 3.06
N ILE A 203 -8.93 -16.19 3.40
CA ILE A 203 -7.94 -16.61 2.41
C ILE A 203 -8.44 -17.86 1.68
N GLN A 204 -8.93 -18.86 2.39
CA GLN A 204 -9.43 -20.10 1.81
C GLN A 204 -10.66 -19.89 0.91
N ASN A 205 -11.57 -18.99 1.29
CA ASN A 205 -12.73 -18.67 0.46
C ASN A 205 -12.33 -17.96 -0.84
N ASN A 206 -11.44 -16.97 -0.77
CA ASN A 206 -10.95 -16.29 -1.97
C ASN A 206 -10.18 -17.24 -2.91
N LEU A 207 -9.39 -18.18 -2.36
CA LEU A 207 -8.67 -19.18 -3.17
C LEU A 207 -9.63 -20.16 -3.87
N LYS A 208 -10.84 -20.38 -3.33
CA LYS A 208 -11.87 -21.22 -3.99
C LYS A 208 -12.59 -20.45 -5.10
N GLU A 209 -12.85 -19.16 -4.90
CA GLU A 209 -13.47 -18.28 -5.90
C GLU A 209 -12.56 -18.16 -7.14
N ASP A 210 -11.27 -17.88 -6.96
CA ASP A 210 -10.29 -17.79 -8.05
C ASP A 210 -10.16 -19.09 -8.88
N LYS A 211 -10.37 -20.27 -8.26
CA LYS A 211 -10.35 -21.57 -8.95
C LYS A 211 -11.61 -21.90 -9.74
N ASN A 212 -12.74 -21.24 -9.41
CA ASN A 212 -14.01 -21.45 -10.11
C ASN A 212 -14.17 -20.51 -11.31
N GLU A 213 -13.33 -19.48 -11.44
CA GLU A 213 -13.32 -18.50 -12.56
C GLU A 213 -12.26 -18.86 -13.64
N SER A 214 -11.44 -19.87 -13.42
CA SER A 214 -10.41 -20.35 -14.36
C SER A 214 -10.79 -21.69 -14.99
#